data_b3d0ca2a430d1bbdbaa5ff071e066259
#
_entry.id   b3d0ca2a430d1bbdbaa5ff071e066259
#
_cell.length_a   1.000
_cell.length_b   1.000
_cell.length_c   1.000
_cell.angle_alpha   90.00
_cell.angle_beta   90.00
_cell.angle_gamma   90.00
#
_symmetry.space_group_name_H-M   'P 1'
#
loop_
_entity.id
_entity.type
_entity.pdbx_description
1 polymer ?
#
loop_
_entity_poly.entity_id
_entity_poly.type
_entity_poly.pdbx_seq_one_letter_code
_entity_poly.pdbx_strand_id
1 'polypeptide(L)'
;MPKFRTERVANIIQEKISSLILEGKIKDKRVSSFLSITKIDVSGDLSYADVYVSDIRGKNIEKGAEGLQSAAGFIQSQLGSSMHIRKIPRLRFHADTRIGEGFDLIQKIDKVIKEQEGKEINHGGAES
;
A
#
# COMPACT_ATOMS: atom_id res chain seq x y z
N MET A 1 -24.34 -8.49 -8.01
CA MET A 1 -24.20 -7.56 -6.92
C MET A 1 -22.99 -6.67 -7.12
N PRO A 2 -23.18 -5.36 -7.14
CA PRO A 2 -22.06 -4.47 -7.39
C PRO A 2 -20.91 -4.65 -6.39
N LYS A 3 -21.25 -4.90 -5.14
CA LYS A 3 -20.25 -5.05 -4.09
C LYS A 3 -19.35 -6.26 -4.33
N PHE A 4 -19.94 -7.39 -4.67
CA PHE A 4 -19.14 -8.60 -4.96
C PHE A 4 -18.25 -8.40 -6.17
N ARG A 5 -18.79 -7.71 -7.16
CA ARG A 5 -18.05 -7.46 -8.39
C ARG A 5 -16.82 -6.61 -8.11
N THR A 6 -16.98 -5.53 -7.33
CA THR A 6 -15.86 -4.66 -7.03
C THR A 6 -14.84 -5.35 -6.13
N GLU A 7 -15.30 -6.14 -5.17
CA GLU A 7 -14.39 -6.89 -4.30
C GLU A 7 -13.59 -7.90 -5.09
N ARG A 8 -14.22 -8.56 -6.04
CA ARG A 8 -13.52 -9.54 -6.87
C ARG A 8 -12.44 -8.86 -7.70
N VAL A 9 -12.79 -7.74 -8.32
CA VAL A 9 -11.82 -7.00 -9.11
C VAL A 9 -10.68 -6.50 -8.23
N ALA A 10 -11.01 -5.99 -7.04
CA ALA A 10 -9.99 -5.52 -6.12
C ALA A 10 -9.01 -6.62 -5.75
N ASN A 11 -9.52 -7.83 -5.49
CA ASN A 11 -8.67 -8.96 -5.13
C ASN A 11 -7.73 -9.33 -6.27
N ILE A 12 -8.23 -9.32 -7.49
CA ILE A 12 -7.39 -9.63 -8.66
C ILE A 12 -6.30 -8.57 -8.81
N ILE A 13 -6.67 -7.31 -8.66
CA ILE A 13 -5.70 -6.21 -8.77
C ILE A 13 -4.63 -6.34 -7.70
N GLN A 14 -5.05 -6.58 -6.45
CA GLN A 14 -4.12 -6.71 -5.35
C GLN A 14 -3.13 -7.83 -5.58
N GLU A 15 -3.63 -8.97 -6.00
CA GLU A 15 -2.79 -10.14 -6.23
C GLU A 15 -1.76 -9.85 -7.32
N LYS A 16 -2.21 -9.24 -8.42
CA LYS A 16 -1.31 -8.98 -9.54
C LYS A 16 -0.26 -7.95 -9.18
N ILE A 17 -0.65 -6.84 -8.54
CA ILE A 17 0.30 -5.81 -8.18
C ILE A 17 1.30 -6.33 -7.15
N SER A 18 0.81 -7.07 -6.16
CA SER A 18 1.70 -7.65 -5.13
C SER A 18 2.72 -8.57 -5.78
N SER A 19 2.29 -9.35 -6.74
CA SER A 19 3.19 -10.25 -7.46
C SER A 19 4.25 -9.46 -8.23
N LEU A 20 3.83 -8.39 -8.92
CA LEU A 20 4.77 -7.57 -9.68
C LEU A 20 5.80 -6.92 -8.77
N ILE A 21 5.38 -6.47 -7.59
CA ILE A 21 6.31 -5.87 -6.64
C ILE A 21 7.31 -6.91 -6.14
N LEU A 22 6.82 -8.08 -5.73
CA LEU A 22 7.68 -9.13 -5.21
C LEU A 22 8.68 -9.62 -6.23
N GLU A 23 8.25 -9.72 -7.48
CA GLU A 23 9.11 -10.24 -8.55
C GLU A 23 10.04 -9.18 -9.12
N GLY A 24 9.94 -7.94 -8.62
CA GLY A 24 10.79 -6.87 -9.10
C GLY A 24 10.52 -6.47 -10.53
N LYS A 25 9.29 -6.65 -10.98
CA LYS A 25 8.92 -6.32 -12.36
C LYS A 25 8.68 -4.84 -12.59
N ILE A 26 8.50 -4.08 -11.51
CA ILE A 26 8.27 -2.64 -11.62
C ILE A 26 9.62 -1.96 -11.53
N LYS A 27 10.00 -1.28 -12.61
CA LYS A 27 11.36 -0.76 -12.79
C LYS A 27 11.54 0.67 -12.30
N ASP A 28 10.88 1.04 -11.23
CA ASP A 28 11.05 2.35 -10.63
C ASP A 28 11.77 2.17 -9.30
N LYS A 29 12.84 2.93 -9.10
CA LYS A 29 13.67 2.79 -7.91
C LYS A 29 12.92 3.11 -6.63
N ARG A 30 11.86 3.90 -6.73
CA ARG A 30 11.05 4.24 -5.56
C ARG A 30 10.18 3.09 -5.10
N VAL A 31 9.98 2.10 -5.96
CA VAL A 31 9.17 0.94 -5.63
C VAL A 31 10.08 -0.17 -5.12
N SER A 32 10.01 -0.42 -3.81
CA SER A 32 10.82 -1.46 -3.18
C SER A 32 9.97 -2.69 -2.92
N SER A 33 10.63 -3.81 -2.67
CA SER A 33 9.93 -5.04 -2.33
C SER A 33 9.28 -4.98 -0.95
N PHE A 34 9.55 -3.92 -0.19
CA PHE A 34 8.94 -3.73 1.13
C PHE A 34 7.58 -3.06 1.06
N LEU A 35 7.19 -2.58 -0.14
CA LEU A 35 5.86 -2.01 -0.31
C LEU A 35 4.82 -3.10 -0.30
N SER A 36 3.69 -2.81 0.34
CA SER A 36 2.57 -3.73 0.36
C SER A 36 1.28 -2.95 0.18
N ILE A 37 0.30 -3.63 -0.38
CA ILE A 37 -1.01 -3.03 -0.58
C ILE A 37 -1.83 -3.27 0.68
N THR A 38 -2.38 -2.18 1.23
CA THR A 38 -3.17 -2.27 2.46
C THR A 38 -4.66 -2.24 2.18
N LYS A 39 -5.06 -1.64 1.05
CA LYS A 39 -6.46 -1.52 0.72
C LYS A 39 -6.62 -1.17 -0.75
N ILE A 40 -7.68 -1.66 -1.36
CA ILE A 40 -8.06 -1.26 -2.71
C ILE A 40 -9.55 -0.94 -2.70
N ASP A 41 -9.89 0.25 -3.18
CA ASP A 41 -11.28 0.67 -3.35
C ASP A 41 -11.56 0.81 -4.84
N VAL A 42 -12.43 -0.05 -5.36
CA VAL A 42 -12.82 -0.01 -6.76
C VAL A 42 -14.16 0.69 -6.87
N SER A 43 -14.25 1.67 -7.77
CA SER A 43 -15.51 2.38 -7.97
C SER A 43 -16.58 1.43 -8.51
N GLY A 44 -17.85 1.75 -8.20
CA GLY A 44 -18.95 0.86 -8.56
C GLY A 44 -19.06 0.61 -10.06
N ASP A 45 -18.66 1.57 -10.88
CA ASP A 45 -18.70 1.43 -12.33
C ASP A 45 -17.38 0.91 -12.89
N LEU A 46 -16.45 0.51 -12.04
CA LEU A 46 -15.13 -0.01 -12.40
C LEU A 46 -14.27 0.98 -13.19
N SER A 47 -14.53 2.28 -13.01
CA SER A 47 -13.73 3.29 -13.70
C SER A 47 -12.39 3.53 -13.04
N TYR A 48 -12.35 3.44 -11.72
CA TYR A 48 -11.15 3.75 -10.94
C TYR A 48 -10.93 2.72 -9.87
N ALA A 49 -9.68 2.53 -9.53
CA ALA A 49 -9.29 1.72 -8.38
C ALA A 49 -8.27 2.53 -7.60
N ASP A 50 -8.62 2.86 -6.36
CA ASP A 50 -7.71 3.55 -5.46
C ASP A 50 -6.94 2.51 -4.67
N VAL A 51 -5.64 2.47 -4.87
CA VAL A 51 -4.75 1.47 -4.28
C VAL A 51 -3.93 2.14 -3.20
N TYR A 52 -4.12 1.69 -1.97
CA TYR A 52 -3.40 2.24 -0.83
C TYR A 52 -2.23 1.33 -0.49
N VAL A 53 -1.06 1.92 -0.33
CA VAL A 53 0.16 1.16 -0.09
C VAL A 53 0.86 1.65 1.16
N SER A 54 1.60 0.75 1.77
CA SER A 54 2.42 1.05 2.92
C SER A 54 3.77 0.37 2.74
N ASP A 55 4.73 0.75 3.57
CA ASP A 55 6.07 0.15 3.54
C ASP A 55 6.29 -0.43 4.94
N ILE A 56 6.67 -1.70 5.00
CA ILE A 56 6.83 -2.35 6.31
C ILE A 56 7.91 -1.70 7.15
N ARG A 57 8.81 -0.94 6.51
CA ARG A 57 9.84 -0.20 7.22
C ARG A 57 9.32 1.12 7.76
N GLY A 58 8.11 1.52 7.39
CA GLY A 58 7.50 2.75 7.87
C GLY A 58 8.11 4.01 7.30
N LYS A 59 8.75 3.93 6.14
CA LYS A 59 9.40 5.10 5.54
C LYS A 59 9.26 5.06 4.03
N ASN A 60 9.39 6.26 3.42
CA ASN A 60 9.37 6.41 1.96
C ASN A 60 8.08 5.90 1.32
N ILE A 61 6.98 5.91 2.09
CA ILE A 61 5.70 5.39 1.59
C ILE A 61 5.19 6.24 0.45
N GLU A 62 5.29 7.55 0.59
CA GLU A 62 4.80 8.46 -0.43
C GLU A 62 5.60 8.34 -1.71
N LYS A 63 6.91 8.19 -1.60
CA LYS A 63 7.75 8.01 -2.76
C LYS A 63 7.43 6.69 -3.45
N GLY A 64 7.16 5.66 -2.66
CA GLY A 64 6.75 4.38 -3.21
C GLY A 64 5.46 4.48 -4.00
N ALA A 65 4.48 5.20 -3.44
CA ALA A 65 3.21 5.41 -4.12
C ALA A 65 3.42 6.18 -5.43
N GLU A 66 4.29 7.19 -5.41
CA GLU A 66 4.62 7.95 -6.62
C GLU A 66 5.25 7.05 -7.67
N GLY A 67 6.14 6.17 -7.23
CA GLY A 67 6.78 5.24 -8.15
C GLY A 67 5.77 4.30 -8.80
N LEU A 68 4.86 3.79 -8.00
CA LEU A 68 3.79 2.95 -8.52
C LEU A 68 2.90 3.72 -9.49
N GLN A 69 2.60 4.98 -9.16
CA GLN A 69 1.77 5.80 -10.05
C GLN A 69 2.47 6.02 -11.39
N SER A 70 3.79 6.22 -11.37
CA SER A 70 4.55 6.37 -12.60
C SER A 70 4.51 5.09 -13.42
N ALA A 71 4.39 3.94 -12.77
CA ALA A 71 4.34 2.65 -13.44
C ALA A 71 2.90 2.21 -13.72
N ALA A 72 1.90 3.05 -13.48
CA ALA A 72 0.50 2.66 -13.60
C ALA A 72 0.17 2.12 -14.99
N GLY A 73 0.72 2.72 -16.03
CA GLY A 73 0.47 2.26 -17.39
C GLY A 73 0.96 0.83 -17.60
N PHE A 74 2.16 0.54 -17.13
CA PHE A 74 2.70 -0.81 -17.19
C PHE A 74 1.84 -1.78 -16.40
N ILE A 75 1.46 -1.39 -15.18
CA ILE A 75 0.66 -2.26 -14.33
C ILE A 75 -0.70 -2.54 -14.97
N GLN A 76 -1.33 -1.51 -15.52
CA GLN A 76 -2.61 -1.67 -16.18
C GLN A 76 -2.50 -2.60 -17.40
N SER A 77 -1.39 -2.50 -18.12
CA SER A 77 -1.14 -3.40 -19.25
C SER A 77 -1.04 -4.85 -18.76
N GLN A 78 -0.35 -5.07 -17.64
CA GLN A 78 -0.22 -6.40 -17.07
C GLN A 78 -1.57 -6.92 -16.60
N LEU A 79 -2.39 -6.05 -16.02
CA LEU A 79 -3.74 -6.44 -15.60
C LEU A 79 -4.57 -6.83 -16.81
N GLY A 80 -4.45 -6.08 -17.89
CA GLY A 80 -5.20 -6.37 -19.09
C GLY A 80 -4.87 -7.73 -19.66
N SER A 81 -3.63 -8.19 -19.50
CA SER A 81 -3.22 -9.51 -19.95
C SER A 81 -3.75 -10.62 -19.07
N SER A 82 -4.01 -10.32 -17.80
CA SER A 82 -4.35 -11.32 -16.80
C SER A 82 -5.83 -11.41 -16.49
N MET A 83 -6.53 -10.30 -16.63
CA MET A 83 -7.93 -10.23 -16.25
C MET A 83 -8.83 -10.48 -17.45
N HIS A 84 -9.87 -11.26 -17.20
CA HIS A 84 -10.86 -11.53 -18.22
C HIS A 84 -12.06 -10.63 -18.03
N ILE A 85 -11.81 -9.35 -17.82
CA ILE A 85 -12.88 -8.38 -17.70
C ILE A 85 -12.72 -7.35 -18.80
N ARG A 86 -13.85 -6.80 -19.17
CA ARG A 86 -13.90 -5.88 -20.31
C ARG A 86 -13.21 -4.56 -20.01
N LYS A 87 -13.28 -4.13 -18.77
CA LYS A 87 -12.79 -2.80 -18.39
C LYS A 87 -11.80 -2.93 -17.25
N ILE A 88 -10.61 -2.36 -17.47
CA ILE A 88 -9.58 -2.31 -16.44
C ILE A 88 -9.69 -0.95 -15.77
N PRO A 89 -9.92 -0.89 -14.45
CA PRO A 89 -10.01 0.40 -13.78
C PRO A 89 -8.70 1.18 -13.89
N ARG A 90 -8.82 2.50 -13.92
CA ARG A 90 -7.65 3.35 -13.86
C ARG A 90 -7.11 3.33 -12.44
N LEU A 91 -5.84 3.04 -12.31
CA LEU A 91 -5.22 2.90 -11.00
C LEU A 91 -4.76 4.25 -10.47
N ARG A 92 -5.07 4.50 -9.20
CA ARG A 92 -4.59 5.67 -8.48
C ARG A 92 -3.95 5.18 -7.19
N PHE A 93 -2.68 5.50 -7.02
CA PHE A 93 -1.92 4.99 -5.88
C PHE A 93 -1.80 6.06 -4.80
N HIS A 94 -1.98 5.64 -3.57
CA HIS A 94 -1.97 6.53 -2.41
C HIS A 94 -1.14 5.92 -1.30
N ALA A 95 -0.41 6.77 -0.59
CA ALA A 95 0.26 6.33 0.63
C ALA A 95 -0.82 6.12 1.69
N ASP A 96 -0.78 4.97 2.35
CA ASP A 96 -1.75 4.68 3.40
C ASP A 96 -1.22 5.20 4.72
N THR A 97 -1.62 6.43 5.04
CA THR A 97 -1.17 7.07 6.27
C THR A 97 -1.85 6.51 7.50
N ARG A 98 -2.95 5.77 7.32
CA ARG A 98 -3.65 5.22 8.48
C ARG A 98 -2.77 4.23 9.23
N ILE A 99 -2.13 3.31 8.51
CA ILE A 99 -1.24 2.35 9.14
C ILE A 99 0.01 3.05 9.62
N GLY A 100 0.55 3.96 8.79
CA GLY A 100 1.70 4.75 9.17
C GLY A 100 1.43 5.59 10.41
N GLU A 101 0.26 6.22 10.45
CA GLU A 101 -0.13 7.00 11.61
C GLU A 101 -0.28 6.13 12.85
N GLY A 102 -0.88 4.95 12.69
CA GLY A 102 -1.03 4.02 13.79
C GLY A 102 0.32 3.54 14.29
N PHE A 103 1.20 3.21 13.37
CA PHE A 103 2.54 2.77 13.71
C PHE A 103 3.31 3.89 14.40
N ASP A 104 3.20 5.10 13.87
CA ASP A 104 3.85 6.26 14.47
C ASP A 104 3.30 6.53 15.86
N LEU A 105 2.00 6.37 16.03
CA LEU A 105 1.38 6.56 17.33
C LEU A 105 1.94 5.57 18.34
N ILE A 106 2.07 4.32 17.95
CA ILE A 106 2.65 3.30 18.80
C ILE A 106 4.08 3.65 19.14
N GLN A 107 4.85 4.10 18.17
CA GLN A 107 6.23 4.51 18.40
C GLN A 107 6.30 5.72 19.29
N LYS A 108 5.38 6.66 19.12
CA LYS A 108 5.34 7.84 19.97
C LYS A 108 5.03 7.46 21.42
N ILE A 109 4.14 6.52 21.61
CA ILE A 109 3.82 6.04 22.95
C ILE A 109 5.04 5.40 23.58
N ASP A 110 5.70 4.51 22.83
CA ASP A 110 6.94 3.90 23.30
C ASP A 110 7.98 4.94 23.64
N LYS A 111 8.13 5.94 22.79
CA LYS A 111 9.09 7.00 22.98
C LYS A 111 8.79 7.82 24.21
N VAL A 112 7.52 8.14 24.42
CA VAL A 112 7.11 8.88 25.61
C VAL A 112 7.39 8.06 26.86
N ILE A 113 7.04 6.78 26.83
CA ILE A 113 7.32 5.90 27.95
C ILE A 113 8.82 5.84 28.23
N LYS A 114 9.62 5.67 27.18
CA LYS A 114 11.07 5.63 27.33
C LYS A 114 11.62 6.94 27.86
N GLU A 115 11.10 8.05 27.39
CA GLU A 115 11.52 9.37 27.87
C GLU A 115 11.11 9.58 29.30
N GLN A 116 9.92 9.13 29.65
CA GLN A 116 9.47 9.22 31.03
C GLN A 116 10.20 8.26 31.92
N GLU A 117 10.56 7.08 31.40
CA GLU A 117 11.34 6.12 32.16
C GLU A 117 12.80 6.43 32.13
N GLY A 118 13.24 7.08 31.11
CA GLY A 118 14.60 7.44 31.01
C GLY A 118 14.80 8.82 31.50
N LYS A 119 13.81 9.46 31.54
CA LYS A 119 13.60 10.58 32.26
C LYS A 119 13.15 10.22 33.53
N GLU A 120 12.77 9.29 33.27
CA GLU A 120 12.17 8.28 33.64
C GLU A 120 12.41 7.06 32.98
N ILE A 121 12.03 6.51 31.82
CA ILE A 121 11.76 5.41 31.09
C ILE A 121 12.20 5.04 30.20
N ASN A 122 11.58 3.89 29.64
CA ASN A 122 11.22 3.14 28.53
C ASN A 122 10.76 2.55 28.29
N HIS A 123 10.25 1.50 28.19
CA HIS A 123 9.61 0.79 27.76
C HIS A 123 9.49 0.04 27.48
N GLY A 124 9.38 -0.23 27.75
CA GLY A 124 9.27 -0.68 27.34
C GLY A 124 9.00 -1.17 27.00
N GLY A 125 9.19 -1.23 27.07
CA GLY A 125 9.22 -1.32 26.56
C GLY A 125 9.08 -1.38 25.92
N ALA A 126 9.19 -1.30 25.86
CA ALA A 126 9.30 -1.18 25.26
C ALA A 126 9.62 -0.92 24.66
N GLU A 127 9.93 -0.66 24.37
CA GLU A 127 10.32 -0.35 23.94
C GLU A 127 10.72 -0.30 23.59
N SER A 128 10.66 -0.28 23.59
CA SER A 128 11.02 -0.14 23.22
C SER A 128 11.51 -0.30 23.27
#